data_af23ec93d414607bfd488c7bdac80c18
#
_entry.id   af23ec93d414607bfd488c7bdac80c18
#
_cell.length_a   1.000
_cell.length_b   1.000
_cell.length_c   1.000
_cell.angle_alpha   90.00
_cell.angle_beta   90.00
_cell.angle_gamma   90.00
#
_symmetry.space_group_name_H-M   'P 1'
#
loop_
_entity.id
_entity.type
_entity.pdbx_description
1 polymer ?
#
loop_
_entity_poly.entity_id
_entity_poly.type
_entity_poly.pdbx_seq_one_letter_code
_entity_poly.pdbx_strand_id
1 'polypeptide(L)'
;IVVTDLPQSKNPETGEFYLVTKYKPVRYIENYQENKVVASVSYKLVSLETGEVLMSKVVDATENDHIYYATYDGNKDALVPRGANGIADASDHGRRELRTLLNAPREMRSVGVLSSEVLRKAGETMANQVQQDLASKLP
;
A
#
# COMPACT_ATOMS: atom_id res chain seq x y z
N ILE A 1 -16.45 0.81 -15.54
CA ILE A 1 -17.09 0.67 -16.86
C ILE A 1 -16.79 -0.70 -17.42
N VAL A 2 -17.79 -1.43 -17.84
CA VAL A 2 -17.65 -2.74 -18.49
C VAL A 2 -17.83 -2.57 -20.00
N VAL A 3 -16.95 -3.20 -20.76
CA VAL A 3 -17.12 -3.33 -22.20
C VAL A 3 -18.15 -4.42 -22.46
N THR A 4 -19.25 -4.10 -23.13
CA THR A 4 -20.22 -5.09 -23.54
C THR A 4 -20.13 -5.30 -25.05
N ASP A 5 -20.01 -6.56 -25.45
CA ASP A 5 -20.09 -6.90 -26.87
C ASP A 5 -21.50 -6.72 -27.35
N LEU A 6 -21.63 -5.98 -28.41
CA LEU A 6 -22.92 -5.78 -29.07
C LEU A 6 -23.02 -6.64 -30.30
N PRO A 7 -24.26 -6.97 -30.73
CA PRO A 7 -24.44 -7.57 -32.04
C PRO A 7 -23.82 -6.71 -33.14
N GLN A 8 -23.42 -7.35 -34.20
CA GLN A 8 -22.87 -6.66 -35.35
C GLN A 8 -23.85 -5.62 -35.89
N SER A 9 -23.36 -4.42 -36.13
CA SER A 9 -24.08 -3.37 -36.80
C SER A 9 -23.73 -3.36 -38.27
N LYS A 10 -24.74 -3.04 -39.12
CA LYS A 10 -24.53 -2.99 -40.55
C LYS A 10 -24.12 -1.59 -40.97
N ASN A 11 -23.04 -1.48 -41.75
CA ASN A 11 -22.66 -0.21 -42.36
C ASN A 11 -23.68 0.18 -43.44
N PRO A 12 -24.38 1.31 -43.30
CA PRO A 12 -25.42 1.70 -44.24
C PRO A 12 -24.91 2.02 -45.65
N GLU A 13 -23.63 2.39 -45.77
CA GLU A 13 -23.04 2.74 -47.09
C GLU A 13 -22.62 1.50 -47.87
N THR A 14 -21.93 0.56 -47.22
CA THR A 14 -21.35 -0.61 -47.86
C THR A 14 -22.19 -1.88 -47.68
N GLY A 15 -23.09 -1.88 -46.72
CA GLY A 15 -23.87 -3.07 -46.38
C GLY A 15 -23.07 -4.10 -45.56
N GLU A 16 -21.84 -3.82 -45.22
CA GLU A 16 -21.00 -4.72 -44.43
C GLU A 16 -21.31 -4.63 -42.95
N PHE A 17 -21.18 -5.77 -42.24
CA PHE A 17 -21.35 -5.80 -40.79
C PHE A 17 -20.03 -5.46 -40.12
N TYR A 18 -20.12 -4.74 -38.99
CA TYR A 18 -19.01 -4.42 -38.16
C TYR A 18 -19.38 -4.57 -36.69
N LEU A 19 -18.39 -4.84 -35.85
CA LEU A 19 -18.56 -4.94 -34.39
C LEU A 19 -18.56 -3.55 -33.79
N VAL A 20 -19.53 -3.29 -32.92
CA VAL A 20 -19.59 -2.04 -32.15
C VAL A 20 -19.41 -2.37 -30.70
N THR A 21 -18.45 -1.71 -30.06
CA THR A 21 -18.18 -1.82 -28.63
C THR A 21 -18.90 -0.69 -27.90
N LYS A 22 -19.70 -1.04 -26.93
CA LYS A 22 -20.33 -0.08 -26.03
C LYS A 22 -19.87 -0.29 -24.62
N TYR A 23 -19.81 0.81 -23.86
CA TYR A 23 -19.46 0.83 -22.47
C TYR A 23 -20.69 1.15 -21.65
N LYS A 24 -20.89 0.42 -20.55
CA LYS A 24 -21.90 0.77 -19.57
C LYS A 24 -21.23 0.94 -18.20
N PRO A 25 -21.72 1.90 -17.39
CA PRO A 25 -21.17 2.08 -16.05
C PRO A 25 -21.51 0.88 -15.19
N VAL A 26 -20.50 0.43 -14.45
CA VAL A 26 -20.64 -0.58 -13.41
C VAL A 26 -19.85 -0.11 -12.19
N ARG A 27 -20.13 -0.74 -11.06
CA ARG A 27 -19.44 -0.43 -9.81
C ARG A 27 -18.48 -1.55 -9.46
N TYR A 28 -17.33 -1.16 -8.98
CA TYR A 28 -16.39 -2.04 -8.33
C TYR A 28 -16.00 -1.44 -6.97
N ILE A 29 -15.40 -2.24 -6.13
CA ILE A 29 -15.07 -1.82 -4.78
C ILE A 29 -13.56 -1.62 -4.68
N GLU A 30 -13.15 -0.44 -4.23
CA GLU A 30 -11.77 -0.17 -3.87
C GLU A 30 -11.62 -0.27 -2.36
N ASN A 31 -10.58 -0.97 -1.90
CA ASN A 31 -10.27 -1.13 -0.49
C ASN A 31 -8.90 -0.57 -0.20
N TYR A 32 -8.82 0.28 0.79
CA TYR A 32 -7.56 0.77 1.34
C TYR A 32 -7.53 0.45 2.83
N GLN A 33 -6.47 -0.20 3.26
CA GLN A 33 -6.24 -0.53 4.66
C GLN A 33 -4.80 -0.21 5.03
N GLU A 34 -4.61 0.29 6.23
CA GLU A 34 -3.29 0.64 6.75
C GLU A 34 -3.16 0.15 8.19
N ASN A 35 -2.02 -0.49 8.49
CA ASN A 35 -1.62 -0.81 9.83
C ASN A 35 -0.35 -0.03 10.18
N LYS A 36 -0.35 0.56 11.37
CA LYS A 36 0.79 1.29 11.90
C LYS A 36 1.09 0.78 13.30
N VAL A 37 2.33 0.43 13.53
CA VAL A 37 2.81 0.02 14.85
C VAL A 37 3.93 0.96 15.27
N VAL A 38 3.81 1.51 16.48
CA VAL A 38 4.78 2.40 17.07
C VAL A 38 5.32 1.74 18.34
N ALA A 39 6.61 1.74 18.50
CA ALA A 39 7.26 1.29 19.74
C ALA A 39 8.12 2.40 20.31
N SER A 40 8.03 2.60 21.61
CA SER A 40 8.92 3.50 22.36
C SER A 40 9.70 2.68 23.34
N VAL A 41 11.03 2.79 23.27
CA VAL A 41 11.95 2.09 24.16
C VAL A 41 12.79 3.13 24.90
N SER A 42 12.82 3.03 26.21
CA SER A 42 13.66 3.92 27.01
C SER A 42 14.86 3.18 27.57
N TYR A 43 15.97 3.88 27.71
CA TYR A 43 17.14 3.33 28.36
C TYR A 43 17.81 4.39 29.24
N LYS A 44 18.57 3.91 30.21
CA LYS A 44 19.35 4.75 31.14
C LYS A 44 20.77 4.23 31.23
N LEU A 45 21.70 5.14 31.29
CA LEU A 45 23.08 4.85 31.70
C LEU A 45 23.23 5.20 33.17
N VAL A 46 23.63 4.24 33.97
CA VAL A 46 23.77 4.39 35.42
C VAL A 46 25.22 4.10 35.82
N SER A 47 25.77 4.95 36.64
CA SER A 47 27.07 4.68 37.24
C SER A 47 26.95 3.55 38.26
N LEU A 48 27.74 2.49 38.10
CA LEU A 48 27.78 1.39 39.06
C LEU A 48 28.45 1.79 40.38
N GLU A 49 29.27 2.82 40.35
CA GLU A 49 29.99 3.30 41.56
C GLU A 49 29.09 4.14 42.46
N THR A 50 28.30 5.05 41.85
CA THR A 50 27.51 6.03 42.60
C THR A 50 26.02 5.80 42.54
N GLY A 51 25.55 4.97 41.63
CA GLY A 51 24.12 4.80 41.35
C GLY A 51 23.48 5.98 40.63
N GLU A 52 24.29 6.97 40.23
CA GLU A 52 23.78 8.15 39.54
C GLU A 52 23.36 7.83 38.10
N VAL A 53 22.24 8.39 37.67
CA VAL A 53 21.80 8.31 36.29
C VAL A 53 22.57 9.34 35.47
N LEU A 54 23.44 8.85 34.60
CA LEU A 54 24.27 9.70 33.74
C LEU A 54 23.49 10.20 32.51
N MET A 55 22.52 9.41 32.05
CA MET A 55 21.78 9.69 30.85
C MET A 55 20.49 8.88 30.83
N SER A 56 19.42 9.47 30.29
CA SER A 56 18.15 8.81 30.05
C SER A 56 17.64 9.25 28.69
N LYS A 57 17.30 8.31 27.82
CA LYS A 57 16.81 8.59 26.48
C LYS A 57 15.65 7.68 26.12
N VAL A 58 14.84 8.15 25.17
CA VAL A 58 13.74 7.39 24.57
C VAL A 58 14.02 7.25 23.08
N VAL A 59 13.85 6.04 22.58
CA VAL A 59 13.94 5.74 21.15
C VAL A 59 12.57 5.33 20.66
N ASP A 60 12.08 6.02 19.64
CA ASP A 60 10.82 5.69 18.99
C ASP A 60 11.09 5.04 17.63
N ALA A 61 10.33 4.03 17.32
CA ALA A 61 10.36 3.39 16.01
C ALA A 61 8.94 3.14 15.53
N THR A 62 8.76 3.23 14.22
CA THR A 62 7.46 3.04 13.57
C THR A 62 7.60 2.09 12.40
N GLU A 63 6.63 1.22 12.25
CA GLU A 63 6.51 0.35 11.07
C GLU A 63 5.10 0.43 10.53
N ASN A 64 4.97 0.58 9.20
CA ASN A 64 3.70 0.67 8.52
C ASN A 64 3.57 -0.43 7.49
N ASP A 65 2.35 -0.84 7.27
CA ASP A 65 2.00 -1.61 6.08
C ASP A 65 0.64 -1.13 5.56
N HIS A 66 0.45 -1.18 4.27
CA HIS A 66 -0.81 -0.80 3.66
C HIS A 66 -1.11 -1.70 2.48
N ILE A 67 -2.40 -1.85 2.21
CA ILE A 67 -2.88 -2.48 0.98
C ILE A 67 -3.88 -1.56 0.31
N TYR A 68 -3.85 -1.58 -1.00
CA TYR A 68 -4.82 -0.90 -1.84
C TYR A 68 -5.16 -1.83 -2.98
N TYR A 69 -6.40 -2.30 -3.02
CA TYR A 69 -6.84 -3.25 -4.04
C TYR A 69 -8.28 -2.99 -4.42
N ALA A 70 -8.68 -3.53 -5.57
CA ALA A 70 -10.04 -3.46 -6.05
C ALA A 70 -10.63 -4.86 -6.22
N THR A 71 -11.94 -4.98 -6.03
CA THR A 71 -12.71 -6.20 -6.28
C THR A 71 -13.87 -5.90 -7.22
N TYR A 72 -14.17 -6.86 -8.09
CA TYR A 72 -15.29 -6.79 -9.03
C TYR A 72 -15.88 -8.18 -9.22
N ASP A 73 -17.20 -8.27 -9.17
CA ASP A 73 -17.91 -9.56 -9.24
C ASP A 73 -18.06 -10.09 -10.66
N GLY A 74 -17.88 -9.25 -11.67
CA GLY A 74 -18.02 -9.65 -13.06
C GLY A 74 -16.71 -10.05 -13.72
N ASN A 75 -16.67 -9.98 -15.04
CA ASN A 75 -15.49 -10.26 -15.82
C ASN A 75 -14.48 -9.09 -15.69
N LYS A 76 -13.40 -9.33 -14.96
CA LYS A 76 -12.35 -8.32 -14.73
C LYS A 76 -11.67 -7.86 -16.03
N ASP A 77 -11.55 -8.76 -17.00
CA ASP A 77 -10.89 -8.44 -18.27
C ASP A 77 -11.72 -7.51 -19.14
N ALA A 78 -13.02 -7.42 -18.87
CA ALA A 78 -13.93 -6.53 -19.57
C ALA A 78 -14.02 -5.13 -18.94
N LEU A 79 -13.38 -4.91 -17.80
CA LEU A 79 -13.39 -3.61 -17.14
C LEU A 79 -12.46 -2.62 -17.82
N VAL A 80 -12.96 -1.39 -17.96
CA VAL A 80 -12.22 -0.26 -18.47
C VAL A 80 -12.45 0.91 -17.51
N PRO A 81 -11.41 1.61 -17.06
CA PRO A 81 -11.60 2.72 -16.15
C PRO A 81 -12.31 3.88 -16.81
N ARG A 82 -12.99 4.69 -16.02
CA ARG A 82 -13.55 5.95 -16.45
C ARG A 82 -12.49 7.03 -16.28
N GLY A 83 -12.17 7.73 -17.36
CA GLY A 83 -11.24 8.84 -17.33
C GLY A 83 -11.80 10.06 -16.60
N ALA A 84 -10.94 11.05 -16.36
CA ALA A 84 -11.31 12.29 -15.68
C ALA A 84 -12.42 13.07 -16.38
N ASN A 85 -12.56 12.88 -17.70
CA ASN A 85 -13.61 13.48 -18.51
C ASN A 85 -14.95 12.74 -18.44
N GLY A 86 -15.06 11.68 -17.66
CA GLY A 86 -16.24 10.83 -17.55
C GLY A 86 -16.41 9.82 -18.67
N ILE A 87 -15.47 9.73 -19.60
CA ILE A 87 -15.47 8.81 -20.75
C ILE A 87 -14.58 7.61 -20.43
N ALA A 88 -14.93 6.45 -20.99
CA ALA A 88 -14.13 5.24 -20.82
C ALA A 88 -12.70 5.44 -21.34
N ASP A 89 -11.73 5.09 -20.52
CA ASP A 89 -10.30 5.11 -20.87
C ASP A 89 -9.86 3.70 -21.25
N ALA A 90 -9.93 3.38 -22.54
CA ALA A 90 -9.53 2.09 -23.07
C ALA A 90 -8.04 2.02 -23.41
N SER A 91 -7.25 3.02 -23.02
CA SER A 91 -5.81 3.02 -23.22
C SER A 91 -5.12 1.87 -22.48
N ASP A 92 -3.97 1.45 -22.96
CA ASP A 92 -3.17 0.42 -22.28
C ASP A 92 -2.78 0.86 -20.86
N HIS A 93 -2.49 2.14 -20.67
CA HIS A 93 -2.14 2.69 -19.38
C HIS A 93 -3.30 2.57 -18.38
N GLY A 94 -4.49 3.03 -18.75
CA GLY A 94 -5.68 2.97 -17.88
C GLY A 94 -6.07 1.54 -17.53
N ARG A 95 -6.05 0.64 -18.51
CA ARG A 95 -6.35 -0.79 -18.29
C ARG A 95 -5.32 -1.43 -17.37
N ARG A 96 -4.05 -1.09 -17.52
CA ARG A 96 -2.97 -1.64 -16.71
C ARG A 96 -3.08 -1.19 -15.27
N GLU A 97 -3.38 0.07 -15.02
CA GLU A 97 -3.59 0.58 -13.66
C GLU A 97 -4.74 -0.13 -12.96
N LEU A 98 -5.87 -0.28 -13.64
CA LEU A 98 -7.03 -0.98 -13.08
C LEU A 98 -6.72 -2.45 -12.79
N ARG A 99 -6.04 -3.14 -13.69
CA ARG A 99 -5.61 -4.54 -13.49
C ARG A 99 -4.66 -4.68 -12.32
N THR A 100 -3.76 -3.72 -12.14
CA THR A 100 -2.85 -3.70 -10.99
C THR A 100 -3.63 -3.66 -9.68
N LEU A 101 -4.67 -2.83 -9.59
CA LEU A 101 -5.54 -2.78 -8.41
C LEU A 101 -6.34 -4.08 -8.23
N LEU A 102 -6.88 -4.64 -9.30
CA LEU A 102 -7.67 -5.87 -9.24
C LEU A 102 -6.84 -7.10 -8.86
N ASN A 103 -5.55 -7.07 -9.15
CA ASN A 103 -4.62 -8.16 -8.82
C ASN A 103 -3.69 -7.83 -7.65
N ALA A 104 -3.89 -6.69 -6.99
CA ALA A 104 -3.05 -6.27 -5.87
C ALA A 104 -3.23 -7.20 -4.67
N PRO A 105 -2.22 -7.31 -3.80
CA PRO A 105 -2.32 -8.10 -2.58
C PRO A 105 -3.48 -7.64 -1.70
N ARG A 106 -4.19 -8.61 -1.14
CA ARG A 106 -5.37 -8.36 -0.29
C ARG A 106 -5.10 -8.54 1.19
N GLU A 107 -3.89 -8.99 1.54
CA GLU A 107 -3.50 -9.26 2.91
C GLU A 107 -2.29 -8.40 3.28
N MET A 108 -2.37 -7.80 4.45
CA MET A 108 -1.26 -7.07 5.05
C MET A 108 -0.41 -8.01 5.89
N ARG A 109 0.84 -7.60 6.14
CA ARG A 109 1.64 -8.26 7.17
C ARG A 109 0.89 -8.19 8.51
N SER A 110 0.95 -9.27 9.28
CA SER A 110 0.26 -9.31 10.57
C SER A 110 0.82 -8.26 11.53
N VAL A 111 0.01 -7.86 12.51
CA VAL A 111 0.45 -6.95 13.57
C VAL A 111 1.63 -7.54 14.33
N GLY A 112 1.67 -8.86 14.50
CA GLY A 112 2.81 -9.55 15.14
C GLY A 112 4.11 -9.38 14.37
N VAL A 113 4.07 -9.52 13.03
CA VAL A 113 5.25 -9.29 12.18
C VAL A 113 5.69 -7.83 12.23
N LEU A 114 4.76 -6.89 12.12
CA LEU A 114 5.06 -5.46 12.23
C LEU A 114 5.65 -5.10 13.59
N SER A 115 5.11 -5.68 14.66
CA SER A 115 5.61 -5.47 16.02
C SER A 115 7.04 -5.98 16.19
N SER A 116 7.32 -7.16 15.64
CA SER A 116 8.68 -7.73 15.68
C SER A 116 9.69 -6.85 14.92
N GLU A 117 9.29 -6.33 13.76
CA GLU A 117 10.15 -5.45 12.97
C GLU A 117 10.40 -4.12 13.64
N VAL A 118 9.37 -3.52 14.25
CA VAL A 118 9.52 -2.24 14.94
C VAL A 118 10.39 -2.37 16.19
N LEU A 119 10.27 -3.48 16.94
CA LEU A 119 11.11 -3.74 18.09
C LEU A 119 12.57 -3.97 17.68
N ARG A 120 12.80 -4.67 16.58
CA ARG A 120 14.15 -4.85 16.03
C ARG A 120 14.79 -3.51 15.66
N LYS A 121 14.04 -2.66 14.96
CA LYS A 121 14.53 -1.31 14.60
C LYS A 121 14.81 -0.45 15.81
N ALA A 122 13.92 -0.47 16.79
CA ALA A 122 14.13 0.27 18.04
C ALA A 122 15.37 -0.24 18.78
N GLY A 123 15.57 -1.55 18.82
CA GLY A 123 16.74 -2.16 19.44
C GLY A 123 18.05 -1.79 18.75
N GLU A 124 18.09 -1.80 17.42
CA GLU A 124 19.26 -1.40 16.64
C GLU A 124 19.59 0.08 16.86
N THR A 125 18.58 0.95 16.81
CA THR A 125 18.77 2.38 17.06
C THR A 125 19.28 2.63 18.48
N MET A 126 18.69 1.94 19.46
CA MET A 126 19.11 2.03 20.86
C MET A 126 20.56 1.59 21.03
N ALA A 127 20.94 0.45 20.43
CA ALA A 127 22.32 -0.05 20.54
C ALA A 127 23.33 0.95 19.95
N ASN A 128 23.02 1.54 18.80
CA ASN A 128 23.87 2.55 18.18
C ASN A 128 23.99 3.81 19.04
N GLN A 129 22.88 4.27 19.61
CA GLN A 129 22.87 5.44 20.48
C GLN A 129 23.65 5.17 21.78
N VAL A 130 23.49 4.00 22.35
CA VAL A 130 24.24 3.61 23.57
C VAL A 130 25.75 3.64 23.29
N GLN A 131 26.19 3.11 22.16
CA GLN A 131 27.62 3.15 21.80
C GLN A 131 28.11 4.58 21.63
N GLN A 132 27.35 5.45 20.97
CA GLN A 132 27.72 6.86 20.81
C GLN A 132 27.75 7.59 22.14
N ASP A 133 26.76 7.34 22.99
CA ASP A 133 26.68 7.97 24.30
C ASP A 133 27.83 7.52 25.23
N LEU A 134 28.17 6.24 25.20
CA LEU A 134 29.33 5.73 25.96
C LEU A 134 30.62 6.36 25.45
N ALA A 135 30.81 6.47 24.15
CA ALA A 135 32.00 7.10 23.58
C ALA A 135 32.14 8.57 23.99
N SER A 136 31.01 9.29 24.12
CA SER A 136 31.02 10.69 24.54
C SER A 136 31.27 10.87 26.06
N LYS A 137 30.99 9.84 26.86
CA LYS A 137 31.12 9.88 28.32
C LYS A 137 32.46 9.32 28.83
N LEU A 138 33.13 8.54 28.00
CA LEU A 138 34.41 7.99 28.35
C LEU A 138 35.54 9.00 28.05
N PRO A 139 36.57 9.09 28.92
CA PRO A 139 37.69 10.00 28.68
C PRO A 139 38.54 9.61 27.47
#